data_06e5fa3b9b1bbb11edef679f895c6646
#
_entry.id   06e5fa3b9b1bbb11edef679f895c6646
#
_cell.length_a   1.000
_cell.length_b   1.000
_cell.length_c   1.000
_cell.angle_alpha   90.00
_cell.angle_beta   90.00
_cell.angle_gamma   90.00
#
_symmetry.space_group_name_H-M   'P 1'
#
loop_
_entity.id
_entity.type
_entity.pdbx_description
1 polymer ?
#
loop_
_entity_poly.entity_id
_entity_poly.type
_entity_poly.pdbx_seq_one_letter_code
_entity_poly.pdbx_strand_id
1 'polypeptide(L)'
;VKSEVILEGQIVRPARTMRIRGGKTMTKFQLENDDDCFEITIFNRPWASNLTVGQRVTVIGYYQGGNKITATTYNSQPLQEQLGVTPVYPLKEGMTQKMMQEIIKKTFITAQSHIEELVPPSLQAQYRLLPKKTALRCLHFPRSMDEVYQATRTLKYEEFLKFHLVL
;
A
#
# COMPACT_ATOMS: atom_id res chain seq x y z
N VAL A 1 -6.25 15.09 21.86
CA VAL A 1 -6.18 14.77 20.43
C VAL A 1 -5.82 13.29 20.33
N LYS A 2 -6.66 12.47 19.70
CA LYS A 2 -6.35 11.05 19.45
C LYS A 2 -5.32 11.02 18.32
N SER A 3 -4.08 10.68 18.63
CA SER A 3 -3.04 10.54 17.62
C SER A 3 -3.25 9.20 16.89
N GLU A 4 -3.34 9.24 15.58
CA GLU A 4 -3.29 8.03 14.77
C GLU A 4 -1.85 7.50 14.78
N VAL A 5 -1.72 6.19 14.97
CA VAL A 5 -0.43 5.51 15.06
C VAL A 5 -0.42 4.28 14.17
N ILE A 6 0.74 3.98 13.64
CA ILE A 6 1.05 2.74 12.95
C ILE A 6 2.12 2.04 13.77
N LEU A 7 1.82 0.81 14.18
CA LEU A 7 2.71 0.00 15.01
C LEU A 7 2.92 -1.37 14.37
N GLU A 8 4.17 -1.75 14.14
CA GLU A 8 4.56 -3.11 13.77
C GLU A 8 5.13 -3.82 15.00
N GLY A 9 4.76 -5.08 15.19
CA GLY A 9 5.29 -5.88 16.26
C GLY A 9 4.90 -7.34 16.14
N GLN A 10 5.30 -8.12 17.14
CA GLN A 10 5.03 -9.54 17.23
C GLN A 10 3.93 -9.81 18.26
N ILE A 11 3.00 -10.71 17.96
CA ILE A 11 1.95 -11.09 18.88
C ILE A 11 2.56 -11.97 19.97
N VAL A 12 2.43 -11.55 21.24
CA VAL A 12 3.00 -12.24 22.39
C VAL A 12 1.95 -12.96 23.23
N ARG A 13 0.66 -12.66 23.04
CA ARG A 13 -0.45 -13.39 23.65
C ARG A 13 -1.55 -13.71 22.67
N PRO A 14 -2.23 -14.86 22.80
CA PRO A 14 -3.33 -15.23 21.92
C PRO A 14 -4.43 -14.16 21.90
N ALA A 15 -4.97 -13.91 20.73
CA ALA A 15 -6.10 -13.01 20.58
C ALA A 15 -7.36 -13.57 21.25
N ARG A 16 -8.07 -12.75 22.02
CA ARG A 16 -9.32 -13.11 22.69
C ARG A 16 -10.45 -12.27 22.14
N THR A 17 -11.45 -12.94 21.57
CA THR A 17 -12.65 -12.28 21.04
C THR A 17 -13.80 -12.47 22.02
N MET A 18 -14.49 -11.37 22.33
CA MET A 18 -15.69 -11.39 23.15
C MET A 18 -16.81 -10.60 22.45
N ARG A 19 -18.03 -11.03 22.68
CA ARG A 19 -19.22 -10.29 22.24
C ARG A 19 -19.54 -9.21 23.26
N ILE A 20 -19.81 -8.01 22.75
CA ILE A 20 -20.23 -6.86 23.56
C ILE A 20 -21.68 -6.48 23.23
N ARG A 21 -22.25 -5.59 24.07
CA ARG A 21 -23.64 -5.14 23.93
C ARG A 21 -23.91 -4.60 22.52
N GLY A 22 -25.03 -4.97 21.91
CA GLY A 22 -25.41 -4.54 20.56
C GLY A 22 -24.88 -5.44 19.42
N GLY A 23 -24.53 -6.70 19.70
CA GLY A 23 -24.11 -7.68 18.68
C GLY A 23 -22.71 -7.45 18.10
N LYS A 24 -21.98 -6.50 18.66
CA LYS A 24 -20.60 -6.18 18.23
C LYS A 24 -19.60 -7.15 18.84
N THR A 25 -18.49 -7.35 18.15
CA THR A 25 -17.37 -8.14 18.67
C THR A 25 -16.21 -7.20 19.03
N MET A 26 -15.49 -7.57 20.08
CA MET A 26 -14.25 -6.92 20.49
C MET A 26 -13.17 -7.99 20.61
N THR A 27 -12.08 -7.82 19.89
CA THR A 27 -10.91 -8.70 19.98
C THR A 27 -9.76 -7.94 20.61
N LYS A 28 -9.11 -8.56 21.60
CA LYS A 28 -7.92 -8.04 22.25
C LYS A 28 -6.75 -8.98 22.07
N PHE A 29 -5.58 -8.42 21.79
CA PHE A 29 -4.31 -9.13 21.75
C PHE A 29 -3.17 -8.22 22.22
N GLN A 30 -2.02 -8.80 22.50
CA GLN A 30 -0.82 -8.05 22.89
C GLN A 30 0.21 -8.12 21.78
N LEU A 31 0.76 -6.96 21.47
CA LEU A 31 1.77 -6.76 20.44
C LEU A 31 3.03 -6.21 21.11
N GLU A 32 4.14 -6.88 20.93
CA GLU A 32 5.46 -6.46 21.38
C GLU A 32 6.27 -5.93 20.20
N ASN A 33 6.83 -4.78 20.37
CA ASN A 33 7.88 -4.27 19.50
C ASN A 33 9.18 -4.14 20.31
N ASP A 34 10.28 -3.72 19.69
CA ASP A 34 11.62 -3.74 20.31
C ASP A 34 11.70 -2.99 21.67
N ASP A 35 10.81 -2.05 21.91
CA ASP A 35 10.85 -1.14 23.07
C ASP A 35 9.74 -1.41 24.10
N ASP A 36 8.54 -1.82 23.64
CA ASP A 36 7.34 -1.85 24.48
C ASP A 36 6.34 -2.93 24.10
N CYS A 37 5.47 -3.27 25.07
CA CYS A 37 4.33 -4.18 24.87
C CYS A 37 3.02 -3.38 24.89
N PHE A 38 2.22 -3.51 23.84
CA PHE A 38 0.98 -2.78 23.63
C PHE A 38 -0.24 -3.69 23.69
N GLU A 39 -1.28 -3.25 24.40
CA GLU A 39 -2.62 -3.89 24.34
C GLU A 39 -3.38 -3.31 23.14
N ILE A 40 -3.68 -4.17 22.18
CA ILE A 40 -4.43 -3.82 20.99
C ILE A 40 -5.88 -4.26 21.15
N THR A 41 -6.81 -3.34 20.92
CA THR A 41 -8.25 -3.60 20.89
C THR A 41 -8.79 -3.30 19.50
N ILE A 42 -9.47 -4.25 18.87
CA ILE A 42 -10.12 -4.07 17.57
C ILE A 42 -11.59 -4.47 17.64
N PHE A 43 -12.45 -3.68 17.03
CA PHE A 43 -13.90 -3.92 17.04
C PHE A 43 -14.40 -4.46 15.70
N ASN A 44 -15.44 -5.31 15.77
CA ASN A 44 -16.14 -5.88 14.61
C ASN A 44 -15.22 -6.61 13.60
N ARG A 45 -14.16 -7.25 14.12
CA ARG A 45 -13.22 -8.06 13.35
C ARG A 45 -13.05 -9.44 14.01
N PRO A 46 -14.07 -10.31 13.96
CA PRO A 46 -14.00 -11.62 14.65
C PRO A 46 -12.86 -12.51 14.13
N TRP A 47 -12.46 -12.36 12.87
CA TRP A 47 -11.31 -13.10 12.30
C TRP A 47 -9.96 -12.72 12.91
N ALA A 48 -9.87 -11.61 13.66
CA ALA A 48 -8.68 -11.29 14.44
C ALA A 48 -8.38 -12.33 15.55
N SER A 49 -9.34 -13.20 15.88
CA SER A 49 -9.12 -14.36 16.74
C SER A 49 -8.16 -15.41 16.16
N ASN A 50 -7.96 -15.40 14.83
CA ASN A 50 -7.06 -16.32 14.14
C ASN A 50 -5.57 -15.89 14.21
N LEU A 51 -5.30 -14.73 14.81
CA LEU A 51 -3.94 -14.26 15.04
C LEU A 51 -3.22 -15.16 16.03
N THR A 52 -2.04 -15.65 15.67
CA THR A 52 -1.25 -16.59 16.45
C THR A 52 -0.07 -15.90 17.13
N VAL A 53 0.33 -16.42 18.29
CA VAL A 53 1.54 -15.98 18.99
C VAL A 53 2.76 -16.19 18.09
N GLY A 54 3.66 -15.22 18.07
CA GLY A 54 4.84 -15.22 17.20
C GLY A 54 4.60 -14.59 15.81
N GLN A 55 3.35 -14.35 15.42
CA GLN A 55 3.03 -13.71 14.14
C GLN A 55 3.38 -12.23 14.21
N ARG A 56 4.08 -11.72 13.17
CA ARG A 56 4.28 -10.28 12.95
C ARG A 56 3.06 -9.67 12.30
N VAL A 57 2.62 -8.54 12.85
CA VAL A 57 1.51 -7.77 12.30
C VAL A 57 1.78 -6.28 12.41
N THR A 58 1.26 -5.53 11.46
CA THR A 58 1.18 -4.07 11.52
C THR A 58 -0.23 -3.67 11.88
N VAL A 59 -0.37 -2.83 12.88
CA VAL A 59 -1.64 -2.29 13.38
C VAL A 59 -1.71 -0.81 13.07
N ILE A 60 -2.84 -0.37 12.54
CA ILE A 60 -3.17 1.05 12.33
C ILE A 60 -4.34 1.38 13.23
N GLY A 61 -4.22 2.45 14.02
CA GLY A 61 -5.26 2.82 14.96
C GLY A 61 -4.94 4.08 15.75
N TYR A 62 -5.62 4.24 16.87
CA TYR A 62 -5.52 5.42 17.72
C TYR A 62 -4.92 5.08 19.08
N TYR A 63 -3.88 5.78 19.45
CA TYR A 63 -3.27 5.66 20.77
C TYR A 63 -4.20 6.20 21.86
N GLN A 64 -4.40 5.42 22.92
CA GLN A 64 -5.30 5.74 24.02
C GLN A 64 -4.56 6.14 25.31
N GLY A 65 -3.24 6.07 25.31
CA GLY A 65 -2.42 6.19 26.52
C GLY A 65 -2.19 4.83 27.21
N GLY A 66 -1.16 4.75 28.07
CA GLY A 66 -0.86 3.55 28.86
C GLY A 66 -0.62 2.30 28.03
N ASN A 67 0.10 2.41 26.92
CA ASN A 67 0.40 1.32 25.99
C ASN A 67 -0.87 0.62 25.43
N LYS A 68 -1.95 1.39 25.21
CA LYS A 68 -3.21 0.90 24.63
C LYS A 68 -3.48 1.55 23.29
N ILE A 69 -3.83 0.72 22.31
CA ILE A 69 -4.19 1.17 20.96
C ILE A 69 -5.55 0.59 20.58
N THR A 70 -6.46 1.46 20.12
CA THR A 70 -7.68 1.03 19.47
C THR A 70 -7.42 0.92 17.97
N ALA A 71 -7.32 -0.31 17.47
CA ALA A 71 -7.01 -0.58 16.08
C ALA A 71 -8.24 -0.36 15.19
N THR A 72 -8.03 0.31 14.08
CA THR A 72 -8.97 0.43 12.97
C THR A 72 -8.81 -0.75 12.02
N THR A 73 -7.56 -1.14 11.77
CA THR A 73 -7.22 -2.29 10.92
C THR A 73 -5.88 -2.89 11.34
N TYR A 74 -5.63 -4.10 10.85
CA TYR A 74 -4.32 -4.75 10.97
C TYR A 74 -3.98 -5.51 9.69
N ASN A 75 -2.69 -5.73 9.48
CA ASN A 75 -2.17 -6.46 8.33
C ASN A 75 -0.97 -7.33 8.77
N SER A 76 -0.83 -8.50 8.16
CA SER A 76 0.33 -9.38 8.37
C SER A 76 1.51 -9.08 7.43
N GLN A 77 1.41 -8.05 6.60
CA GLN A 77 2.52 -7.61 5.77
C GLN A 77 3.46 -6.68 6.55
N PRO A 78 4.78 -6.70 6.26
CA PRO A 78 5.74 -5.78 6.87
C PRO A 78 5.36 -4.32 6.65
N LEU A 79 5.67 -3.46 7.63
CA LEU A 79 5.39 -2.03 7.59
C LEU A 79 6.01 -1.37 6.35
N GLN A 80 7.22 -1.77 5.97
CA GLN A 80 7.92 -1.25 4.79
C GLN A 80 7.14 -1.47 3.49
N GLU A 81 6.41 -2.57 3.37
CA GLU A 81 5.54 -2.83 2.21
C GLU A 81 4.25 -2.01 2.24
N GLN A 82 3.80 -1.61 3.43
CA GLN A 82 2.58 -0.83 3.61
C GLN A 82 2.79 0.68 3.50
N LEU A 83 3.98 1.18 3.86
CA LEU A 83 4.38 2.58 3.72
C LEU A 83 4.79 2.92 2.28
N GLY A 84 4.81 1.94 1.38
CA GLY A 84 5.11 2.13 -0.02
C GLY A 84 4.06 3.01 -0.73
N VAL A 85 4.51 3.71 -1.77
CA VAL A 85 3.60 4.44 -2.67
C VAL A 85 2.74 3.43 -3.41
N THR A 86 1.43 3.52 -3.26
CA THR A 86 0.48 2.62 -3.90
C THR A 86 -0.38 3.38 -4.89
N PRO A 87 -0.47 2.94 -6.16
CA PRO A 87 -1.34 3.58 -7.13
C PRO A 87 -2.81 3.35 -6.77
N VAL A 88 -3.60 4.43 -6.90
CA VAL A 88 -5.05 4.39 -6.71
C VAL A 88 -5.71 4.57 -8.07
N TYR A 89 -6.59 3.63 -8.42
CA TYR A 89 -7.28 3.63 -9.71
C TYR A 89 -8.75 4.03 -9.56
N PRO A 90 -9.32 4.76 -10.52
CA PRO A 90 -10.75 4.95 -10.60
C PRO A 90 -11.43 3.59 -10.85
N LEU A 91 -12.40 3.25 -10.01
CA LEU A 91 -13.08 1.96 -10.05
C LEU A 91 -14.51 2.13 -10.55
N LYS A 92 -15.00 1.10 -11.27
CA LYS A 92 -16.42 0.93 -11.57
C LYS A 92 -17.06 0.06 -10.48
N GLU A 93 -18.40 0.09 -10.43
CA GLU A 93 -19.18 -0.74 -9.51
C GLU A 93 -18.78 -2.23 -9.62
N GLY A 94 -18.63 -2.87 -8.47
CA GLY A 94 -18.21 -4.28 -8.37
C GLY A 94 -16.69 -4.52 -8.44
N MET A 95 -15.87 -3.49 -8.66
CA MET A 95 -14.40 -3.62 -8.68
C MET A 95 -13.76 -3.16 -7.38
N THR A 96 -12.68 -3.82 -6.98
CA THR A 96 -11.85 -3.40 -5.85
C THR A 96 -10.47 -2.94 -6.33
N GLN A 97 -9.78 -2.10 -5.52
CA GLN A 97 -8.40 -1.68 -5.82
C GLN A 97 -7.48 -2.89 -6.03
N LYS A 98 -7.61 -3.91 -5.19
CA LYS A 98 -6.82 -5.14 -5.30
C LYS A 98 -7.04 -5.86 -6.63
N MET A 99 -8.30 -6.01 -7.07
CA MET A 99 -8.60 -6.61 -8.37
C MET A 99 -7.98 -5.80 -9.52
N MET A 100 -8.10 -4.47 -9.49
CA MET A 100 -7.51 -3.61 -10.51
C MET A 100 -5.98 -3.73 -10.54
N GLN A 101 -5.33 -3.72 -9.39
CA GLN A 101 -3.88 -3.89 -9.28
C GLN A 101 -3.41 -5.24 -9.84
N GLU A 102 -4.14 -6.33 -9.56
CA GLU A 102 -3.83 -7.66 -10.11
C GLU A 102 -4.00 -7.72 -11.63
N ILE A 103 -5.07 -7.10 -12.17
CA ILE A 103 -5.29 -7.00 -13.62
C ILE A 103 -4.13 -6.26 -14.28
N ILE A 104 -3.77 -5.08 -13.75
CA ILE A 104 -2.69 -4.25 -14.30
C ILE A 104 -1.36 -5.00 -14.24
N LYS A 105 -1.07 -5.70 -13.13
CA LYS A 105 0.14 -6.50 -12.98
C LYS A 105 0.24 -7.59 -14.05
N LYS A 106 -0.84 -8.35 -14.26
CA LYS A 106 -0.88 -9.40 -15.29
C LYS A 106 -0.74 -8.81 -16.68
N THR A 107 -1.49 -7.75 -16.99
CA THR A 107 -1.42 -7.05 -18.28
C THR A 107 -0.02 -6.51 -18.55
N PHE A 108 0.61 -5.88 -17.57
CA PHE A 108 1.96 -5.34 -17.73
C PHE A 108 2.97 -6.44 -18.05
N ILE A 109 2.93 -7.58 -17.35
CA ILE A 109 3.81 -8.72 -17.61
C ILE A 109 3.66 -9.22 -19.05
N THR A 110 2.43 -9.32 -19.56
CA THR A 110 2.14 -9.83 -20.90
C THR A 110 2.47 -8.80 -21.99
N ALA A 111 2.13 -7.54 -21.78
CA ALA A 111 2.19 -6.50 -22.80
C ALA A 111 3.52 -5.72 -22.84
N GLN A 112 4.41 -5.89 -21.83
CA GLN A 112 5.63 -5.07 -21.73
C GLN A 112 6.60 -5.19 -22.92
N SER A 113 6.56 -6.29 -23.66
CA SER A 113 7.35 -6.49 -24.89
C SER A 113 6.80 -5.72 -26.09
N HIS A 114 5.56 -5.27 -26.05
CA HIS A 114 4.87 -4.52 -27.10
C HIS A 114 4.84 -3.01 -26.83
N ILE A 115 5.47 -2.56 -25.75
CA ILE A 115 5.57 -1.12 -25.44
C ILE A 115 6.61 -0.50 -26.37
N GLU A 116 6.12 0.27 -27.33
CA GLU A 116 6.97 0.98 -28.28
C GLU A 116 7.53 2.27 -27.67
N GLU A 117 8.81 2.52 -27.90
CA GLU A 117 9.50 3.74 -27.49
C GLU A 117 9.34 4.80 -28.58
N LEU A 118 8.72 5.90 -28.23
CA LEU A 118 8.53 7.01 -29.18
C LEU A 118 9.62 8.09 -29.06
N VAL A 119 10.13 8.29 -27.85
CA VAL A 119 11.12 9.35 -27.60
C VAL A 119 12.51 8.85 -28.01
N PRO A 120 13.19 9.49 -28.97
CA PRO A 120 14.52 9.10 -29.40
C PRO A 120 15.53 9.06 -28.24
N PRO A 121 16.51 8.12 -28.24
CA PRO A 121 17.50 8.00 -27.18
C PRO A 121 18.30 9.27 -26.90
N SER A 122 18.56 10.09 -27.95
CA SER A 122 19.23 11.39 -27.82
C SER A 122 18.43 12.37 -26.95
N LEU A 123 17.11 12.43 -27.15
CA LEU A 123 16.23 13.27 -26.34
C LEU A 123 16.04 12.72 -24.93
N GLN A 124 15.97 11.38 -24.80
CA GLN A 124 15.94 10.76 -23.47
C GLN A 124 17.18 11.12 -22.65
N ALA A 125 18.36 11.05 -23.25
CA ALA A 125 19.62 11.42 -22.58
C ALA A 125 19.68 12.91 -22.26
N GLN A 126 19.35 13.77 -23.24
CA GLN A 126 19.38 15.23 -23.09
C GLN A 126 18.46 15.72 -21.96
N TYR A 127 17.25 15.17 -21.89
CA TYR A 127 16.23 15.59 -20.91
C TYR A 127 16.13 14.66 -19.70
N ARG A 128 17.04 13.70 -19.57
CA ARG A 128 17.05 12.72 -18.45
C ARG A 128 15.70 12.04 -18.26
N LEU A 129 15.13 11.56 -19.36
CA LEU A 129 13.85 10.86 -19.34
C LEU A 129 14.08 9.35 -19.16
N LEU A 130 13.10 8.70 -18.57
CA LEU A 130 13.10 7.24 -18.46
C LEU A 130 12.69 6.59 -19.79
N PRO A 131 13.16 5.38 -20.12
CA PRO A 131 12.51 4.59 -21.16
C PRO A 131 11.03 4.39 -20.82
N LYS A 132 10.15 4.43 -21.81
CA LYS A 132 8.68 4.38 -21.64
C LYS A 132 8.24 3.17 -20.81
N LYS A 133 8.78 2.00 -21.09
CA LYS A 133 8.51 0.77 -20.31
C LYS A 133 8.85 0.97 -18.83
N THR A 134 9.98 1.60 -18.53
CA THR A 134 10.39 1.90 -17.16
C THR A 134 9.46 2.93 -16.52
N ALA A 135 9.08 3.98 -17.24
CA ALA A 135 8.14 4.98 -16.76
C ALA A 135 6.78 4.37 -16.41
N LEU A 136 6.22 3.53 -17.28
CA LEU A 136 4.97 2.82 -17.00
C LEU A 136 5.08 1.89 -15.80
N ARG A 137 6.21 1.17 -15.66
CA ARG A 137 6.46 0.36 -14.47
C ARG A 137 6.46 1.21 -13.20
N CYS A 138 7.15 2.34 -13.20
CA CYS A 138 7.26 3.22 -12.04
C CYS A 138 5.92 3.86 -11.66
N LEU A 139 5.01 4.09 -12.60
CA LEU A 139 3.66 4.58 -12.28
C LEU A 139 2.75 3.51 -11.68
N HIS A 140 2.82 2.29 -12.21
CA HIS A 140 1.94 1.21 -11.76
C HIS A 140 2.49 0.43 -10.56
N PHE A 141 3.81 0.41 -10.38
CA PHE A 141 4.51 -0.32 -9.32
C PHE A 141 5.64 0.54 -8.72
N PRO A 142 5.30 1.72 -8.18
CA PRO A 142 6.28 2.65 -7.65
C PRO A 142 6.93 2.11 -6.37
N ARG A 143 8.22 2.40 -6.21
CA ARG A 143 8.97 2.15 -4.98
C ARG A 143 9.13 3.41 -4.14
N SER A 144 9.03 4.58 -4.78
CA SER A 144 9.15 5.88 -4.13
C SER A 144 8.37 6.94 -4.90
N MET A 145 8.11 8.09 -4.27
CA MET A 145 7.51 9.24 -4.94
C MET A 145 8.43 9.79 -6.04
N ASP A 146 9.74 9.70 -5.89
CA ASP A 146 10.69 10.15 -6.93
C ASP A 146 10.52 9.33 -8.22
N GLU A 147 10.33 8.01 -8.13
CA GLU A 147 10.00 7.19 -9.30
C GLU A 147 8.71 7.67 -9.99
N VAL A 148 7.68 8.04 -9.21
CA VAL A 148 6.40 8.56 -9.74
C VAL A 148 6.63 9.89 -10.46
N TYR A 149 7.40 10.81 -9.88
CA TYR A 149 7.69 12.11 -10.49
C TYR A 149 8.48 11.96 -11.80
N GLN A 150 9.52 11.14 -11.83
CA GLN A 150 10.31 10.89 -13.03
C GLN A 150 9.48 10.22 -14.13
N ALA A 151 8.66 9.25 -13.79
CA ALA A 151 7.77 8.57 -14.71
C ALA A 151 6.71 9.53 -15.29
N THR A 152 6.06 10.31 -14.43
CA THR A 152 5.07 11.31 -14.84
C THR A 152 5.68 12.35 -15.78
N ARG A 153 6.89 12.84 -15.46
CA ARG A 153 7.62 13.78 -16.30
C ARG A 153 7.91 13.19 -17.68
N THR A 154 8.33 11.94 -17.73
CA THR A 154 8.63 11.24 -18.99
C THR A 154 7.39 11.10 -19.87
N LEU A 155 6.26 10.66 -19.31
CA LEU A 155 5.04 10.48 -20.09
C LEU A 155 4.42 11.82 -20.53
N LYS A 156 4.49 12.86 -19.71
CA LYS A 156 4.10 14.22 -20.11
C LYS A 156 4.95 14.73 -21.27
N TYR A 157 6.26 14.48 -21.24
CA TYR A 157 7.14 14.85 -22.34
C TYR A 157 6.75 14.13 -23.64
N GLU A 158 6.47 12.83 -23.58
CA GLU A 158 6.02 12.05 -24.73
C GLU A 158 4.70 12.59 -25.30
N GLU A 159 3.72 12.91 -24.43
CA GLU A 159 2.45 13.51 -24.87
C GLU A 159 2.65 14.85 -25.57
N PHE A 160 3.49 15.73 -25.01
CA PHE A 160 3.83 17.01 -25.64
C PHE A 160 4.55 16.81 -26.98
N LEU A 161 5.50 15.88 -27.06
CA LEU A 161 6.19 15.57 -28.30
C LEU A 161 5.21 15.10 -29.37
N LYS A 162 4.31 14.17 -29.05
CA LYS A 162 3.24 13.71 -29.94
C LYS A 162 2.39 14.88 -30.44
N PHE A 163 1.95 15.72 -29.53
CA PHE A 163 1.11 16.88 -29.87
C PHE A 163 1.80 17.80 -30.87
N HIS A 164 3.10 18.08 -30.69
CA HIS A 164 3.87 18.95 -31.59
C HIS A 164 4.24 18.30 -32.91
N LEU A 165 4.30 16.98 -33.00
CA LEU A 165 4.58 16.27 -34.25
C LEU A 165 3.35 16.09 -35.14
N VAL A 166 2.14 16.22 -34.58
CA VAL A 166 0.88 16.07 -35.32
C VAL A 166 0.35 17.42 -35.84
N LEU A 167 0.84 18.52 -35.29
CA LEU A 167 0.55 19.88 -35.77
C LEU A 167 1.46 20.28 -36.92
#